data_c9e96c5dee05e0e31cf572d08b1ef687
#
_entry.id   c9e96c5dee05e0e31cf572d08b1ef687
#
_cell.length_a   1.000
_cell.length_b   1.000
_cell.length_c   1.000
_cell.angle_alpha   90.00
_cell.angle_beta   90.00
_cell.angle_gamma   90.00
#
_symmetry.space_group_name_H-M   'P 1'
#
loop_
_entity.id
_entity.type
_entity.pdbx_description
1 polymer ?
#
loop_
_entity_poly.entity_id
_entity_poly.type
_entity_poly.pdbx_seq_one_letter_code
_entity_poly.pdbx_strand_id
1 'polypeptide(L)'
;VDQISKLLNENYITLEELSLLINKSEFLYENKDDTLDVIDDRLYKLRNLSKKHNCQIDSLPQKQTEIEQKLNSIKNFSLELDNQKKLTNEAYNEYLELAKKLSINRIEVSQKLINEVNDELPALKLENAKFSIIINPLQDTLFSSKGIDDVKFYAQTNKDTKLGKISEIASGGELSRFLLIMKLVIEKDNTIKTLIFDEVDSGVGGATASAIGTKLLKIGNNQQTIVVTHSPQVAAKGNHHILIKKSIIENETITETFELNHQEKIEEIARMISDDNISDEARNAALKLLN
;
A
#
# COMPACT_ATOMS: atom_id res chain seq x y z
N VAL A 1 -109.91 38.91 35.24
CA VAL A 1 -108.81 39.84 34.98
C VAL A 1 -107.52 39.20 35.57
N ASP A 2 -107.58 38.58 36.80
CA ASP A 2 -106.37 38.02 37.50
C ASP A 2 -105.67 36.87 36.79
N GLN A 3 -106.43 36.03 36.07
CA GLN A 3 -105.88 34.87 35.35
C GLN A 3 -105.07 35.30 34.11
N ILE A 4 -105.55 36.37 33.46
CA ILE A 4 -104.81 36.93 32.28
C ILE A 4 -103.59 37.69 32.70
N SER A 5 -103.60 38.41 33.82
CA SER A 5 -102.48 39.11 34.40
C SER A 5 -101.38 38.13 34.85
N LYS A 6 -101.74 36.98 35.37
CA LYS A 6 -100.83 35.93 35.78
C LYS A 6 -100.13 35.27 34.59
N LEU A 7 -100.89 34.96 33.57
CA LEU A 7 -100.29 34.40 32.29
C LEU A 7 -99.36 35.39 31.57
N LEU A 8 -99.70 36.70 31.59
CA LEU A 8 -98.84 37.71 31.03
C LEU A 8 -97.53 37.85 31.79
N ASN A 9 -97.58 37.76 33.11
CA ASN A 9 -96.37 37.84 33.93
C ASN A 9 -95.50 36.60 33.82
N GLU A 10 -96.10 35.41 33.70
CA GLU A 10 -95.36 34.18 33.43
C GLU A 10 -94.65 34.20 32.06
N ASN A 11 -95.32 34.69 31.01
CA ASN A 11 -94.72 34.86 29.68
C ASN A 11 -93.61 35.95 29.69
N TYR A 12 -93.78 37.02 30.44
CA TYR A 12 -92.76 38.05 30.56
C TYR A 12 -91.49 37.50 31.21
N ILE A 13 -91.62 36.74 32.31
CA ILE A 13 -90.48 36.09 32.95
C ILE A 13 -89.75 35.10 32.01
N THR A 14 -90.51 34.29 31.27
CA THR A 14 -89.91 33.35 30.28
C THR A 14 -89.21 34.07 29.14
N LEU A 15 -89.71 35.22 28.70
CA LEU A 15 -89.04 36.05 27.68
C LEU A 15 -87.79 36.73 28.23
N GLU A 16 -87.74 37.17 29.49
CA GLU A 16 -86.47 37.61 30.14
C GLU A 16 -85.45 36.51 30.28
N GLU A 17 -85.90 35.33 30.70
CA GLU A 17 -84.98 34.16 30.76
C GLU A 17 -84.41 33.78 29.39
N LEU A 18 -85.22 33.77 28.34
CA LEU A 18 -84.79 33.54 26.98
C LEU A 18 -83.82 34.63 26.49
N SER A 19 -84.10 35.89 26.78
CA SER A 19 -83.19 36.99 26.46
C SER A 19 -81.82 36.85 27.16
N LEU A 20 -81.83 36.46 28.44
CA LEU A 20 -80.61 36.19 29.17
C LEU A 20 -79.80 34.97 28.62
N LEU A 21 -80.48 33.90 28.17
CA LEU A 21 -79.91 32.77 27.55
C LEU A 21 -79.29 33.10 26.18
N ILE A 22 -79.98 33.94 25.39
CA ILE A 22 -79.49 34.43 24.09
C ILE A 22 -78.16 35.25 24.30
N ASN A 23 -78.23 36.24 25.19
CA ASN A 23 -77.09 37.11 25.51
C ASN A 23 -75.91 36.27 26.05
N LYS A 24 -76.20 35.27 26.86
CA LYS A 24 -75.13 34.34 27.37
C LYS A 24 -74.56 33.46 26.27
N SER A 25 -75.38 33.04 25.33
CA SER A 25 -74.89 32.29 24.16
C SER A 25 -74.10 33.18 23.20
N GLU A 26 -74.56 34.41 22.96
CA GLU A 26 -73.85 35.41 22.14
C GLU A 26 -72.50 35.76 22.75
N PHE A 27 -72.38 35.96 24.08
CA PHE A 27 -71.17 36.17 24.80
C PHE A 27 -70.20 34.97 24.72
N LEU A 28 -70.76 33.74 24.67
CA LEU A 28 -69.94 32.51 24.47
C LEU A 28 -69.45 32.38 23.02
N TYR A 29 -70.13 32.99 22.04
CA TYR A 29 -69.68 33.03 20.65
C TYR A 29 -68.72 34.21 20.36
N GLU A 30 -68.97 35.40 20.98
CA GLU A 30 -68.10 36.58 20.82
C GLU A 30 -66.68 36.39 21.44
N ASN A 31 -66.53 35.51 22.44
CA ASN A 31 -65.25 35.23 23.05
C ASN A 31 -64.44 34.12 22.37
N LYS A 32 -64.87 33.66 21.19
CA LYS A 32 -63.97 32.84 20.35
C LYS A 32 -63.39 33.75 19.27
N ASP A 33 -62.10 33.87 19.26
CA ASP A 33 -61.29 34.55 18.22
C ASP A 33 -61.53 34.03 16.78
N ASP A 34 -62.55 33.26 16.56
CA ASP A 34 -62.90 32.65 15.29
C ASP A 34 -64.07 33.37 14.65
N THR A 35 -63.89 34.60 14.20
CA THR A 35 -64.83 35.23 13.24
C THR A 35 -64.86 34.44 11.94
N LEU A 36 -65.97 34.40 11.22
CA LEU A 36 -66.11 33.66 9.96
C LEU A 36 -65.00 33.99 8.99
N ASP A 37 -64.51 35.22 8.94
CA ASP A 37 -63.40 35.67 8.11
C ASP A 37 -62.04 35.02 8.49
N VAL A 38 -61.79 34.82 9.78
CA VAL A 38 -60.57 34.16 10.27
C VAL A 38 -60.57 32.67 9.92
N ILE A 39 -61.77 32.05 10.01
CA ILE A 39 -61.88 30.61 9.63
C ILE A 39 -61.70 30.44 8.12
N ASP A 40 -62.35 31.34 7.32
CA ASP A 40 -62.17 31.29 5.85
C ASP A 40 -60.73 31.56 5.41
N ASP A 41 -60.05 32.50 6.00
CA ASP A 41 -58.66 32.79 5.75
C ASP A 41 -57.78 31.56 6.09
N ARG A 42 -58.02 30.86 7.21
CA ARG A 42 -57.32 29.67 7.59
C ARG A 42 -57.60 28.52 6.63
N LEU A 43 -58.83 28.31 6.22
CA LEU A 43 -59.25 27.33 5.22
C LEU A 43 -58.59 27.61 3.87
N TYR A 44 -58.55 28.86 3.43
CA TYR A 44 -57.83 29.25 2.22
C TYR A 44 -56.31 28.94 2.28
N LYS A 45 -55.66 29.26 3.38
CA LYS A 45 -54.25 28.94 3.61
C LYS A 45 -53.97 27.42 3.58
N LEU A 46 -54.84 26.64 4.25
CA LEU A 46 -54.73 25.17 4.27
C LEU A 46 -54.95 24.57 2.87
N ARG A 47 -55.90 25.04 2.09
CA ARG A 47 -56.13 24.62 0.71
C ARG A 47 -54.96 24.96 -0.20
N ASN A 48 -54.34 26.12 -0.03
CA ASN A 48 -53.15 26.52 -0.78
C ASN A 48 -51.94 25.67 -0.42
N LEU A 49 -51.71 25.37 0.86
CA LEU A 49 -50.67 24.48 1.30
C LEU A 49 -50.87 23.04 0.77
N SER A 50 -52.12 22.55 0.83
CA SER A 50 -52.51 21.25 0.28
C SER A 50 -52.17 21.15 -1.23
N LYS A 51 -52.54 22.17 -2.02
CA LYS A 51 -52.18 22.25 -3.45
C LYS A 51 -50.66 22.34 -3.68
N LYS A 52 -50.01 23.23 -2.93
CA LYS A 52 -48.53 23.43 -3.05
C LYS A 52 -47.74 22.16 -2.77
N HIS A 53 -48.17 21.38 -1.79
CA HIS A 53 -47.49 20.17 -1.36
C HIS A 53 -48.12 18.89 -1.91
N ASN A 54 -49.13 19.00 -2.75
CA ASN A 54 -49.85 17.89 -3.41
C ASN A 54 -50.28 16.79 -2.42
N CYS A 55 -50.91 17.19 -1.31
CA CYS A 55 -51.38 16.28 -0.26
C CYS A 55 -52.74 16.72 0.25
N GLN A 56 -53.45 15.83 0.94
CA GLN A 56 -54.72 16.19 1.60
C GLN A 56 -54.44 17.09 2.81
N ILE A 57 -55.43 17.93 3.19
CA ILE A 57 -55.32 18.89 4.31
C ILE A 57 -54.94 18.14 5.60
N ASP A 58 -55.58 17.01 5.87
CA ASP A 58 -55.28 16.18 7.06
C ASP A 58 -53.90 15.57 7.08
N SER A 59 -53.23 15.46 5.92
CA SER A 59 -51.88 14.98 5.77
C SER A 59 -50.80 16.07 5.87
N LEU A 60 -51.18 17.35 5.97
CA LEU A 60 -50.26 18.48 6.08
C LEU A 60 -49.28 18.34 7.28
N PRO A 61 -49.72 17.94 8.49
CA PRO A 61 -48.80 17.76 9.62
C PRO A 61 -47.76 16.67 9.36
N GLN A 62 -48.14 15.57 8.73
CA GLN A 62 -47.20 14.52 8.33
C GLN A 62 -46.20 15.04 7.30
N LYS A 63 -46.69 15.83 6.34
CA LYS A 63 -45.84 16.46 5.32
C LYS A 63 -44.84 17.46 5.90
N GLN A 64 -45.23 18.21 6.90
CA GLN A 64 -44.33 19.08 7.66
C GLN A 64 -43.21 18.26 8.31
N THR A 65 -43.56 17.19 9.02
CA THR A 65 -42.58 16.31 9.66
C THR A 65 -41.60 15.71 8.66
N GLU A 66 -42.08 15.26 7.49
CA GLU A 66 -41.19 14.76 6.41
C GLU A 66 -40.22 15.83 5.93
N ILE A 67 -40.71 17.08 5.72
CA ILE A 67 -39.87 18.18 5.26
C ILE A 67 -38.85 18.57 6.32
N GLU A 68 -39.24 18.62 7.58
CA GLU A 68 -38.33 18.88 8.71
C GLU A 68 -37.25 17.80 8.85
N GLN A 69 -37.61 16.53 8.73
CA GLN A 69 -36.65 15.43 8.73
C GLN A 69 -35.64 15.53 7.56
N LYS A 70 -36.12 15.83 6.35
CA LYS A 70 -35.25 16.04 5.18
C LYS A 70 -34.36 17.25 5.35
N LEU A 71 -34.85 18.34 5.90
CA LEU A 71 -34.05 19.53 6.16
C LEU A 71 -32.94 19.27 7.18
N ASN A 72 -33.27 18.55 8.24
CA ASN A 72 -32.29 18.16 9.27
C ASN A 72 -31.27 17.20 8.70
N SER A 73 -31.65 16.21 7.89
CA SER A 73 -30.69 15.31 7.24
C SER A 73 -29.78 16.07 6.29
N ILE A 74 -30.24 17.02 5.51
CA ILE A 74 -29.41 17.87 4.63
C ILE A 74 -28.42 18.71 5.45
N LYS A 75 -28.86 19.32 6.53
CA LYS A 75 -28.00 20.12 7.42
C LYS A 75 -26.91 19.25 8.05
N ASN A 76 -27.28 18.08 8.57
CA ASN A 76 -26.33 17.15 9.16
C ASN A 76 -25.32 16.63 8.12
N PHE A 77 -25.79 16.30 6.91
CA PHE A 77 -24.91 15.90 5.82
C PHE A 77 -23.91 16.98 5.42
N SER A 78 -24.34 18.25 5.38
CA SER A 78 -23.43 19.37 5.09
C SER A 78 -22.34 19.51 6.14
N LEU A 79 -22.70 19.42 7.43
CA LEU A 79 -21.73 19.48 8.53
C LEU A 79 -20.75 18.28 8.49
N GLU A 80 -21.27 17.08 8.21
CA GLU A 80 -20.47 15.86 8.10
C GLU A 80 -19.51 15.94 6.91
N LEU A 81 -19.97 16.48 5.77
CA LEU A 81 -19.15 16.71 4.58
C LEU A 81 -17.99 17.69 4.89
N ASP A 82 -18.26 18.79 5.57
CA ASP A 82 -17.23 19.78 5.91
C ASP A 82 -16.21 19.21 6.91
N ASN A 83 -16.67 18.43 7.89
CA ASN A 83 -15.79 17.72 8.79
C ASN A 83 -14.92 16.70 8.06
N GLN A 84 -15.51 15.92 7.15
CA GLN A 84 -14.78 14.93 6.36
C GLN A 84 -13.75 15.57 5.45
N LYS A 85 -14.07 16.69 4.81
CA LYS A 85 -13.11 17.47 4.02
C LYS A 85 -11.93 17.95 4.86
N LYS A 86 -12.22 18.44 6.08
CA LYS A 86 -11.18 18.90 7.00
C LYS A 86 -10.23 17.77 7.38
N LEU A 87 -10.77 16.62 7.81
CA LEU A 87 -10.00 15.43 8.15
C LEU A 87 -9.16 14.93 6.97
N THR A 88 -9.74 14.94 5.77
CA THR A 88 -9.01 14.54 4.55
C THR A 88 -7.85 15.47 4.25
N ASN A 89 -8.03 16.79 4.40
CA ASN A 89 -6.97 17.76 4.19
C ASN A 89 -5.86 17.64 5.25
N GLU A 90 -6.22 17.41 6.51
CA GLU A 90 -5.25 17.20 7.59
C GLU A 90 -4.41 15.95 7.32
N ALA A 91 -5.05 14.83 7.00
CA ALA A 91 -4.36 13.57 6.65
C ALA A 91 -3.48 13.71 5.40
N TYR A 92 -3.94 14.45 4.39
CA TYR A 92 -3.15 14.72 3.18
C TYR A 92 -1.91 15.56 3.47
N ASN A 93 -2.02 16.58 4.31
CA ASN A 93 -0.88 17.41 4.71
C ASN A 93 0.15 16.58 5.51
N GLU A 94 -0.30 15.76 6.46
CA GLU A 94 0.58 14.85 7.20
C GLU A 94 1.28 13.86 6.27
N TYR A 95 0.54 13.26 5.32
CA TYR A 95 1.12 12.41 4.29
C TYR A 95 2.22 13.13 3.50
N LEU A 96 1.97 14.36 3.04
CA LEU A 96 2.96 15.12 2.28
C LEU A 96 4.23 15.43 3.08
N GLU A 97 4.10 15.76 4.36
CA GLU A 97 5.27 15.97 5.22
C GLU A 97 6.13 14.71 5.37
N LEU A 98 5.48 13.57 5.63
CA LEU A 98 6.17 12.28 5.75
C LEU A 98 6.79 11.85 4.42
N ALA A 99 6.08 12.03 3.31
CA ALA A 99 6.56 11.69 1.98
C ALA A 99 7.77 12.53 1.56
N LYS A 100 7.78 13.83 1.88
CA LYS A 100 8.95 14.72 1.66
C LYS A 100 10.15 14.29 2.48
N LYS A 101 9.97 13.96 3.77
CA LYS A 101 11.05 13.42 4.61
C LYS A 101 11.61 12.13 4.03
N LEU A 102 10.75 11.23 3.56
CA LEU A 102 11.16 9.99 2.91
C LEU A 102 11.97 10.26 1.63
N SER A 103 11.54 11.23 0.81
CA SER A 103 12.24 11.62 -0.42
C SER A 103 13.66 12.13 -0.14
N ILE A 104 13.82 13.00 0.85
CA ILE A 104 15.13 13.50 1.28
C ILE A 104 16.03 12.34 1.71
N ASN A 105 15.54 11.46 2.59
CA ASN A 105 16.29 10.30 3.03
C ASN A 105 16.69 9.37 1.88
N ARG A 106 15.80 9.17 0.90
CA ARG A 106 16.11 8.38 -0.31
C ARG A 106 17.26 8.98 -1.11
N ILE A 107 17.28 10.29 -1.29
CA ILE A 107 18.36 10.99 -2.01
C ILE A 107 19.69 10.80 -1.28
N GLU A 108 19.73 10.99 0.03
CA GLU A 108 20.94 10.83 0.84
C GLU A 108 21.45 9.39 0.82
N VAL A 109 20.55 8.42 1.06
CA VAL A 109 20.91 7.00 1.06
C VAL A 109 21.30 6.52 -0.34
N SER A 110 20.64 7.02 -1.40
CA SER A 110 20.98 6.66 -2.77
C SER A 110 22.41 7.06 -3.12
N GLN A 111 22.86 8.24 -2.71
CA GLN A 111 24.21 8.69 -2.98
C GLN A 111 25.27 7.83 -2.28
N LYS A 112 25.02 7.43 -1.02
CA LYS A 112 25.90 6.49 -0.29
C LYS A 112 25.95 5.14 -0.98
N LEU A 113 24.79 4.59 -1.33
CA LEU A 113 24.68 3.30 -2.00
C LEU A 113 25.36 3.30 -3.38
N ILE A 114 25.20 4.38 -4.16
CA ILE A 114 25.89 4.54 -5.45
C ILE A 114 27.40 4.46 -5.27
N ASN A 115 27.97 5.17 -4.30
CA ASN A 115 29.41 5.20 -4.06
C ASN A 115 29.90 3.80 -3.60
N GLU A 116 29.27 3.22 -2.57
CA GLU A 116 29.65 1.92 -2.02
C GLU A 116 29.58 0.80 -3.09
N VAL A 117 28.54 0.79 -3.93
CA VAL A 117 28.41 -0.21 -5.01
C VAL A 117 29.48 0.02 -6.07
N ASN A 118 29.73 1.26 -6.52
CA ASN A 118 30.73 1.53 -7.55
C ASN A 118 32.15 1.21 -7.08
N ASP A 119 32.47 1.39 -5.80
CA ASP A 119 33.76 1.04 -5.21
C ASP A 119 34.01 -0.47 -5.23
N GLU A 120 32.96 -1.28 -5.18
CA GLU A 120 33.04 -2.74 -5.18
C GLU A 120 33.04 -3.38 -6.58
N LEU A 121 32.61 -2.66 -7.63
CA LEU A 121 32.52 -3.19 -9.01
C LEU A 121 33.85 -3.67 -9.58
N PRO A 122 35.00 -2.97 -9.41
CA PRO A 122 36.27 -3.39 -9.97
C PRO A 122 36.71 -4.76 -9.49
N ALA A 123 36.49 -5.10 -8.23
CA ALA A 123 36.88 -6.40 -7.64
C ALA A 123 36.19 -7.60 -8.33
N LEU A 124 35.09 -7.38 -9.03
CA LEU A 124 34.32 -8.40 -9.75
C LEU A 124 34.43 -8.30 -11.28
N LYS A 125 35.55 -7.72 -11.78
CA LYS A 125 35.80 -7.52 -13.22
C LYS A 125 34.73 -6.66 -13.91
N LEU A 126 34.18 -5.67 -13.19
CA LEU A 126 33.24 -4.71 -13.67
C LEU A 126 33.84 -3.28 -13.59
N GLU A 127 35.13 -3.13 -13.94
CA GLU A 127 35.88 -1.87 -13.80
C GLU A 127 35.31 -0.74 -14.65
N ASN A 128 34.68 -1.08 -15.79
CA ASN A 128 34.06 -0.13 -16.69
C ASN A 128 32.56 0.04 -16.42
N ALA A 129 32.02 -0.70 -15.46
CA ALA A 129 30.61 -0.62 -15.12
C ALA A 129 30.36 0.57 -14.19
N LYS A 130 29.14 1.07 -14.25
CA LYS A 130 28.66 2.17 -13.41
C LYS A 130 27.27 1.87 -12.92
N PHE A 131 27.06 1.97 -11.62
CA PHE A 131 25.77 1.90 -10.98
C PHE A 131 25.23 3.30 -10.71
N SER A 132 23.92 3.48 -10.88
CA SER A 132 23.24 4.74 -10.60
C SER A 132 21.81 4.51 -10.13
N ILE A 133 21.32 5.40 -9.29
CA ILE A 133 19.93 5.43 -8.83
C ILE A 133 19.32 6.74 -9.29
N ILE A 134 18.20 6.66 -10.01
CA ILE A 134 17.47 7.83 -10.48
C ILE A 134 16.18 7.92 -9.67
N ILE A 135 15.99 9.07 -9.03
CA ILE A 135 14.81 9.39 -8.22
C ILE A 135 14.10 10.53 -8.91
N ASN A 136 12.91 10.26 -9.46
CA ASN A 136 12.09 11.25 -10.11
C ASN A 136 10.84 11.52 -9.27
N PRO A 137 10.44 12.78 -9.08
CA PRO A 137 9.18 13.08 -8.44
C PRO A 137 8.01 12.58 -9.30
N LEU A 138 7.02 12.00 -8.67
CA LEU A 138 5.76 11.59 -9.30
C LEU A 138 4.82 12.80 -9.41
N GLN A 139 3.88 12.73 -10.35
CA GLN A 139 2.73 13.64 -10.36
C GLN A 139 1.79 13.30 -9.20
N ASP A 140 1.08 14.30 -8.68
CA ASP A 140 0.20 14.17 -7.49
C ASP A 140 -0.82 13.04 -7.63
N THR A 141 -1.32 12.80 -8.85
CA THR A 141 -2.27 11.72 -9.15
C THR A 141 -1.68 10.31 -9.02
N LEU A 142 -0.34 10.19 -8.96
CA LEU A 142 0.39 8.93 -8.86
C LEU A 142 0.97 8.68 -7.46
N PHE A 143 0.67 9.54 -6.49
CA PHE A 143 1.11 9.37 -5.11
C PHE A 143 0.53 8.09 -4.52
N SER A 144 1.29 7.44 -3.67
CA SER A 144 0.92 6.14 -3.10
C SER A 144 1.41 5.98 -1.67
N SER A 145 1.07 4.85 -1.04
CA SER A 145 1.62 4.49 0.27
C SER A 145 3.16 4.35 0.28
N LYS A 146 3.80 4.32 -0.90
CA LYS A 146 5.26 4.29 -1.05
C LYS A 146 5.88 5.68 -1.16
N GLY A 147 5.10 6.74 -1.11
CA GLY A 147 5.56 8.13 -1.18
C GLY A 147 5.35 8.77 -2.55
N ILE A 148 6.14 9.81 -2.82
CA ILE A 148 6.00 10.72 -3.96
C ILE A 148 7.10 10.55 -5.02
N ASP A 149 7.95 9.52 -4.91
CA ASP A 149 9.08 9.30 -5.80
C ASP A 149 8.93 8.02 -6.62
N ASP A 150 9.40 8.09 -7.87
CA ASP A 150 9.70 6.94 -8.71
C ASP A 150 11.20 6.65 -8.64
N VAL A 151 11.58 5.55 -7.97
CA VAL A 151 12.97 5.15 -7.74
C VAL A 151 13.34 4.04 -8.70
N LYS A 152 14.35 4.27 -9.53
CA LYS A 152 14.83 3.27 -10.50
C LYS A 152 16.33 3.06 -10.39
N PHE A 153 16.73 1.80 -10.44
CA PHE A 153 18.11 1.36 -10.46
C PHE A 153 18.58 1.21 -11.90
N TYR A 154 19.71 1.85 -12.22
CA TYR A 154 20.33 1.81 -13.52
C TYR A 154 21.75 1.27 -13.42
N ALA A 155 22.17 0.60 -14.46
CA ALA A 155 23.57 0.21 -14.62
C ALA A 155 24.02 0.41 -16.06
N GLN A 156 25.30 0.69 -16.19
CA GLN A 156 26.04 0.66 -17.43
C GLN A 156 27.13 -0.40 -17.26
N THR A 157 27.16 -1.43 -18.08
CA THR A 157 28.11 -2.55 -17.89
C THR A 157 29.46 -2.30 -18.52
N ASN A 158 29.52 -1.49 -19.61
CA ASN A 158 30.74 -1.10 -20.32
C ASN A 158 30.67 0.36 -20.74
N LYS A 159 31.82 0.98 -21.00
CA LYS A 159 31.91 2.39 -21.42
C LYS A 159 31.10 2.72 -22.66
N ASP A 160 30.96 1.75 -23.57
CA ASP A 160 30.27 1.92 -24.86
C ASP A 160 28.77 1.57 -24.79
N THR A 161 28.29 1.06 -23.66
CA THR A 161 26.87 0.76 -23.45
C THR A 161 26.14 1.98 -22.88
N LYS A 162 24.84 2.13 -23.21
CA LYS A 162 24.00 3.15 -22.61
C LYS A 162 23.59 2.75 -21.20
N LEU A 163 23.42 3.74 -20.35
CA LEU A 163 22.85 3.55 -19.03
C LEU A 163 21.41 2.99 -19.19
N GLY A 164 21.17 1.77 -18.77
CA GLY A 164 19.89 1.06 -18.83
C GLY A 164 19.39 0.65 -17.44
N LYS A 165 18.14 0.24 -17.33
CA LYS A 165 17.65 -0.33 -16.07
C LYS A 165 18.36 -1.64 -15.78
N ILE A 166 18.65 -1.92 -14.51
CA ILE A 166 19.28 -3.18 -14.11
C ILE A 166 18.52 -4.40 -14.61
N SER A 167 17.17 -4.33 -14.64
CA SER A 167 16.32 -5.41 -15.16
C SER A 167 16.45 -5.66 -16.66
N GLU A 168 17.11 -4.77 -17.39
CA GLU A 168 17.31 -4.84 -18.85
C GLU A 168 18.74 -5.26 -19.22
N ILE A 169 19.58 -5.60 -18.22
CA ILE A 169 20.94 -6.11 -18.45
C ILE A 169 20.84 -7.47 -19.13
N ALA A 170 21.45 -7.59 -20.32
CA ALA A 170 21.35 -8.77 -21.15
C ALA A 170 22.16 -9.97 -20.67
N SER A 171 23.22 -9.76 -19.87
CA SER A 171 24.11 -10.82 -19.37
C SER A 171 23.69 -11.29 -17.97
N GLY A 172 23.30 -12.56 -17.84
CA GLY A 172 22.95 -13.18 -16.56
C GLY A 172 24.08 -13.11 -15.53
N GLY A 173 25.32 -13.37 -15.94
CA GLY A 173 26.48 -13.30 -15.07
C GLY A 173 26.80 -11.88 -14.58
N GLU A 174 26.66 -10.86 -15.44
CA GLU A 174 26.83 -9.46 -15.02
C GLU A 174 25.74 -9.04 -14.04
N LEU A 175 24.49 -9.38 -14.33
CA LEU A 175 23.37 -9.10 -13.43
C LEU A 175 23.58 -9.77 -12.07
N SER A 176 23.97 -11.03 -12.03
CA SER A 176 24.22 -11.77 -10.79
C SER A 176 25.35 -11.14 -9.96
N ARG A 177 26.42 -10.65 -10.60
CA ARG A 177 27.50 -9.92 -9.92
C ARG A 177 27.04 -8.56 -9.38
N PHE A 178 26.22 -7.80 -10.12
CA PHE A 178 25.60 -6.58 -9.61
C PHE A 178 24.72 -6.86 -8.38
N LEU A 179 23.87 -7.87 -8.45
CA LEU A 179 22.99 -8.26 -7.33
C LEU A 179 23.81 -8.72 -6.12
N LEU A 180 24.92 -9.45 -6.33
CA LEU A 180 25.83 -9.85 -5.26
C LEU A 180 26.41 -8.62 -4.53
N ILE A 181 26.93 -7.64 -5.28
CA ILE A 181 27.47 -6.40 -4.69
C ILE A 181 26.37 -5.62 -3.95
N MET A 182 25.22 -5.43 -4.59
CA MET A 182 24.11 -4.74 -3.94
C MET A 182 23.71 -5.42 -2.64
N LYS A 183 23.71 -6.75 -2.63
CA LYS A 183 23.39 -7.53 -1.45
C LYS A 183 24.43 -7.34 -0.34
N LEU A 184 25.71 -7.35 -0.68
CA LEU A 184 26.80 -7.09 0.27
C LEU A 184 26.73 -5.70 0.90
N VAL A 185 26.38 -4.69 0.10
CA VAL A 185 26.34 -3.30 0.55
C VAL A 185 25.08 -3.00 1.39
N ILE A 186 23.93 -3.55 0.99
CA ILE A 186 22.65 -3.31 1.67
C ILE A 186 22.55 -4.11 2.99
N GLU A 187 23.22 -5.27 3.07
CA GLU A 187 23.01 -6.20 4.16
C GLU A 187 23.85 -5.85 5.40
N LYS A 188 23.31 -4.90 6.17
CA LYS A 188 23.79 -4.62 7.55
C LYS A 188 22.84 -5.20 8.61
N ASP A 189 21.68 -5.74 8.22
CA ASP A 189 20.67 -6.25 9.13
C ASP A 189 20.67 -7.76 9.24
N ASN A 190 20.84 -8.27 10.46
CA ASN A 190 20.86 -9.69 10.86
C ASN A 190 19.51 -10.41 10.73
N THR A 191 18.77 -10.24 9.64
CA THR A 191 17.58 -11.04 9.40
C THR A 191 17.99 -12.39 8.81
N ILE A 192 17.61 -13.48 9.48
CA ILE A 192 17.84 -14.86 9.00
C ILE A 192 17.14 -15.04 7.66
N LYS A 193 17.91 -15.10 6.58
CA LYS A 193 17.42 -15.32 5.22
C LYS A 193 18.25 -16.39 4.57
N THR A 194 17.66 -17.16 3.67
CA THR A 194 18.38 -18.03 2.75
C THR A 194 18.57 -17.30 1.44
N LEU A 195 19.81 -17.16 0.98
CA LEU A 195 20.15 -16.60 -0.32
C LEU A 195 20.60 -17.72 -1.25
N ILE A 196 20.13 -17.65 -2.49
CA ILE A 196 20.53 -18.59 -3.55
C ILE A 196 21.16 -17.76 -4.66
N PHE A 197 22.42 -18.11 -4.99
CA PHE A 197 23.16 -17.51 -6.09
C PHE A 197 23.41 -18.58 -7.15
N ASP A 198 22.98 -18.27 -8.37
CA ASP A 198 23.18 -19.11 -9.52
C ASP A 198 24.04 -18.37 -10.55
N GLU A 199 25.03 -19.05 -11.12
CA GLU A 199 25.91 -18.56 -12.19
C GLU A 199 26.61 -17.20 -11.92
N VAL A 200 26.87 -16.82 -10.65
CA VAL A 200 27.57 -15.55 -10.33
C VAL A 200 29.00 -15.49 -10.85
N ASP A 201 29.60 -16.63 -11.08
CA ASP A 201 30.95 -16.84 -11.60
C ASP A 201 31.01 -17.09 -13.12
N SER A 202 29.87 -17.00 -13.81
CA SER A 202 29.79 -17.19 -15.25
C SER A 202 30.66 -16.15 -16.00
N GLY A 203 31.49 -16.64 -16.92
CA GLY A 203 32.37 -15.82 -17.75
C GLY A 203 33.56 -15.19 -17.03
N VAL A 204 33.88 -15.61 -15.80
CA VAL A 204 35.04 -15.16 -15.04
C VAL A 204 35.81 -16.34 -14.48
N GLY A 205 37.11 -16.14 -14.24
CA GLY A 205 37.98 -17.15 -13.67
C GLY A 205 39.13 -16.53 -12.85
N GLY A 206 40.00 -17.36 -12.32
CA GLY A 206 41.20 -16.95 -11.60
C GLY A 206 40.91 -16.03 -10.41
N ALA A 207 41.60 -14.88 -10.35
CA ALA A 207 41.50 -13.94 -9.24
C ALA A 207 40.08 -13.39 -9.03
N THR A 208 39.30 -13.18 -10.11
CA THR A 208 37.93 -12.67 -10.02
C THR A 208 37.00 -13.69 -9.41
N ALA A 209 37.07 -14.95 -9.82
CA ALA A 209 36.28 -16.03 -9.22
C ALA A 209 36.63 -16.21 -7.74
N SER A 210 37.92 -16.09 -7.37
CA SER A 210 38.33 -16.08 -5.97
C SER A 210 37.74 -14.92 -5.18
N ALA A 211 37.71 -13.70 -5.75
CA ALA A 211 37.11 -12.54 -5.12
C ALA A 211 35.58 -12.72 -4.92
N ILE A 212 34.88 -13.31 -5.90
CA ILE A 212 33.48 -13.69 -5.78
C ILE A 212 33.29 -14.67 -4.62
N GLY A 213 34.05 -15.75 -4.58
CA GLY A 213 33.98 -16.75 -3.51
C GLY A 213 34.20 -16.14 -2.12
N THR A 214 35.17 -15.24 -1.99
CA THR A 214 35.42 -14.52 -0.72
C THR A 214 34.23 -13.65 -0.30
N LYS A 215 33.59 -12.98 -1.23
CA LYS A 215 32.41 -12.16 -0.95
C LYS A 215 31.21 -13.01 -0.58
N LEU A 216 31.00 -14.14 -1.25
CA LEU A 216 29.94 -15.11 -0.92
C LEU A 216 30.15 -15.71 0.48
N LEU A 217 31.39 -16.08 0.83
CA LEU A 217 31.74 -16.55 2.17
C LEU A 217 31.42 -15.48 3.23
N LYS A 218 31.71 -14.20 2.96
CA LYS A 218 31.38 -13.10 3.88
C LYS A 218 29.90 -13.00 4.13
N ILE A 219 29.06 -13.19 3.10
CA ILE A 219 27.59 -13.25 3.26
C ILE A 219 27.20 -14.50 4.05
N GLY A 220 27.77 -15.65 3.71
CA GLY A 220 27.50 -16.96 4.33
C GLY A 220 27.80 -17.02 5.84
N ASN A 221 28.70 -16.16 6.34
CA ASN A 221 28.97 -16.06 7.77
C ASN A 221 27.81 -15.47 8.58
N ASN A 222 26.93 -14.70 7.92
CA ASN A 222 25.83 -14.02 8.58
C ASN A 222 24.47 -14.67 8.30
N GLN A 223 24.36 -15.48 7.23
CA GLN A 223 23.10 -16.07 6.78
C GLN A 223 23.33 -17.30 5.91
N GLN A 224 22.33 -18.17 5.79
CA GLN A 224 22.43 -19.32 4.90
C GLN A 224 22.57 -18.86 3.44
N THR A 225 23.66 -19.31 2.79
CA THR A 225 23.93 -18.99 1.39
C THR A 225 24.15 -20.27 0.60
N ILE A 226 23.34 -20.50 -0.41
CA ILE A 226 23.44 -21.61 -1.36
C ILE A 226 24.00 -21.06 -2.67
N VAL A 227 25.06 -21.65 -3.17
CA VAL A 227 25.74 -21.21 -4.39
C VAL A 227 25.82 -22.36 -5.37
N VAL A 228 25.32 -22.16 -6.58
CA VAL A 228 25.50 -23.07 -7.71
C VAL A 228 26.69 -22.56 -8.52
N THR A 229 27.75 -23.35 -8.63
CA THR A 229 28.99 -22.92 -9.26
C THR A 229 29.69 -24.09 -9.98
N HIS A 230 30.39 -23.79 -11.06
CA HIS A 230 31.32 -24.67 -11.75
C HIS A 230 32.79 -24.23 -11.57
N SER A 231 33.02 -23.15 -10.82
CA SER A 231 34.36 -22.61 -10.58
C SER A 231 35.00 -23.22 -9.32
N PRO A 232 36.15 -23.86 -9.42
CA PRO A 232 36.86 -24.41 -8.27
C PRO A 232 37.25 -23.35 -7.24
N GLN A 233 37.52 -22.10 -7.69
CA GLN A 233 37.84 -20.97 -6.80
C GLN A 233 36.67 -20.52 -5.95
N VAL A 234 35.45 -20.57 -6.49
CA VAL A 234 34.21 -20.24 -5.76
C VAL A 234 33.84 -21.41 -4.84
N ALA A 235 33.82 -22.63 -5.38
CA ALA A 235 33.47 -23.84 -4.63
C ALA A 235 34.35 -24.02 -3.41
N ALA A 236 35.65 -23.81 -3.54
CA ALA A 236 36.65 -23.98 -2.45
C ALA A 236 36.38 -23.07 -1.23
N LYS A 237 35.60 -21.98 -1.39
CA LYS A 237 35.22 -21.08 -0.28
C LYS A 237 33.94 -21.51 0.45
N GLY A 238 33.26 -22.56 -0.03
CA GLY A 238 32.07 -23.10 0.62
C GLY A 238 32.41 -23.92 1.88
N ASN A 239 31.62 -23.74 2.94
CA ASN A 239 31.73 -24.52 4.17
C ASN A 239 31.26 -25.97 3.97
N HIS A 240 30.13 -26.12 3.24
CA HIS A 240 29.53 -27.42 2.89
C HIS A 240 29.47 -27.56 1.38
N HIS A 241 29.75 -28.77 0.88
CA HIS A 241 29.72 -29.05 -0.55
C HIS A 241 28.70 -30.15 -0.83
N ILE A 242 27.84 -29.88 -1.80
CA ILE A 242 26.86 -30.83 -2.33
C ILE A 242 27.19 -31.06 -3.80
N LEU A 243 27.64 -32.29 -4.11
CA LEU A 243 27.89 -32.71 -5.49
C LEU A 243 26.57 -33.13 -6.13
N ILE A 244 26.30 -32.58 -7.32
CA ILE A 244 25.18 -33.00 -8.16
C ILE A 244 25.74 -33.86 -9.30
N LYS A 245 25.34 -35.13 -9.34
CA LYS A 245 25.76 -36.08 -10.37
C LYS A 245 24.56 -36.52 -11.20
N LYS A 246 24.71 -36.42 -12.53
CA LYS A 246 23.75 -36.97 -13.48
C LYS A 246 24.29 -38.28 -14.03
N SER A 247 23.51 -39.35 -13.95
CA SER A 247 23.80 -40.68 -14.51
C SER A 247 22.64 -41.11 -15.40
N ILE A 248 22.94 -41.90 -16.43
CA ILE A 248 21.91 -42.50 -17.30
C ILE A 248 21.80 -43.96 -16.90
N ILE A 249 20.69 -44.34 -16.33
CA ILE A 249 20.37 -45.73 -15.95
C ILE A 249 19.13 -46.13 -16.75
N GLU A 250 19.24 -47.25 -17.50
CA GLU A 250 18.11 -47.78 -18.30
C GLU A 250 17.43 -46.76 -19.24
N ASN A 251 18.21 -45.86 -19.86
CA ASN A 251 17.74 -44.79 -20.75
C ASN A 251 17.04 -43.62 -20.01
N GLU A 252 17.04 -43.59 -18.68
CA GLU A 252 16.51 -42.45 -17.89
C GLU A 252 17.67 -41.67 -17.27
N THR A 253 17.56 -40.33 -17.27
CA THR A 253 18.53 -39.47 -16.62
C THR A 253 18.16 -39.32 -15.15
N ILE A 254 18.97 -39.87 -14.27
CA ILE A 254 18.82 -39.77 -12.83
C ILE A 254 19.77 -38.70 -12.30
N THR A 255 19.26 -37.81 -11.47
CA THR A 255 20.06 -36.80 -10.76
C THR A 255 20.16 -37.16 -9.29
N GLU A 256 21.38 -37.34 -8.83
CA GLU A 256 21.68 -37.66 -7.44
C GLU A 256 22.43 -36.53 -6.77
N THR A 257 22.31 -36.41 -5.46
CA THR A 257 23.00 -35.39 -4.66
C THR A 257 23.78 -36.06 -3.54
N PHE A 258 25.05 -35.67 -3.37
CA PHE A 258 25.94 -36.20 -2.36
C PHE A 258 26.55 -35.08 -1.54
N GLU A 259 26.45 -35.14 -0.23
CA GLU A 259 27.20 -34.28 0.66
C GLU A 259 28.65 -34.81 0.76
N LEU A 260 29.65 -33.95 0.50
CA LEU A 260 31.05 -34.33 0.42
C LEU A 260 31.75 -34.13 1.77
N ASN A 261 32.46 -35.15 2.22
CA ASN A 261 33.39 -35.05 3.33
C ASN A 261 34.68 -34.30 2.90
N HIS A 262 35.61 -34.07 3.82
CA HIS A 262 36.81 -33.28 3.55
C HIS A 262 37.69 -33.87 2.42
N GLN A 263 37.87 -35.18 2.39
CA GLN A 263 38.68 -35.83 1.33
C GLN A 263 37.99 -35.77 -0.02
N GLU A 264 36.68 -36.00 -0.04
CA GLU A 264 35.86 -35.89 -1.26
C GLU A 264 35.80 -34.47 -1.82
N LYS A 265 35.82 -33.43 -0.95
CA LYS A 265 35.93 -32.02 -1.37
C LYS A 265 37.27 -31.81 -2.13
N ILE A 266 38.38 -32.33 -1.64
CA ILE A 266 39.68 -32.20 -2.31
C ILE A 266 39.63 -32.83 -3.69
N GLU A 267 39.11 -34.05 -3.81
CA GLU A 267 38.98 -34.76 -5.10
C GLU A 267 38.04 -34.00 -6.06
N GLU A 268 36.89 -33.51 -5.59
CA GLU A 268 35.97 -32.77 -6.45
C GLU A 268 36.57 -31.45 -6.92
N ILE A 269 37.23 -30.68 -6.05
CA ILE A 269 37.92 -29.45 -6.45
C ILE A 269 39.07 -29.77 -7.43
N ALA A 270 39.82 -30.86 -7.21
CA ALA A 270 40.85 -31.30 -8.13
C ALA A 270 40.28 -31.71 -9.50
N ARG A 271 39.13 -32.40 -9.52
CA ARG A 271 38.37 -32.71 -10.75
C ARG A 271 37.93 -31.44 -11.49
N MET A 272 37.44 -30.44 -10.78
CA MET A 272 37.05 -29.15 -11.37
C MET A 272 38.21 -28.35 -11.95
N ILE A 273 39.46 -28.62 -11.52
CA ILE A 273 40.68 -27.99 -12.03
C ILE A 273 41.23 -28.71 -13.27
N SER A 274 41.18 -30.07 -13.30
CA SER A 274 41.88 -30.90 -14.28
C SER A 274 41.00 -31.69 -15.24
N ASP A 275 39.69 -31.47 -15.21
CA ASP A 275 38.69 -32.27 -15.93
C ASP A 275 38.77 -33.78 -15.54
N ASP A 276 38.77 -34.71 -16.50
CA ASP A 276 38.57 -36.14 -16.26
C ASP A 276 39.76 -36.85 -15.61
N ASN A 277 41.02 -36.33 -15.72
CA ASN A 277 42.20 -36.97 -15.19
C ASN A 277 42.78 -36.17 -14.00
N ILE A 278 42.48 -36.64 -12.80
CA ILE A 278 42.94 -35.98 -11.56
C ILE A 278 44.44 -36.33 -11.33
N SER A 279 45.32 -35.35 -11.55
CA SER A 279 46.75 -35.48 -11.26
C SER A 279 47.06 -35.07 -9.81
N ASP A 280 48.25 -35.45 -9.34
CA ASP A 280 48.75 -35.05 -8.00
C ASP A 280 48.94 -33.53 -7.91
N GLU A 281 49.32 -32.89 -9.05
CA GLU A 281 49.40 -31.42 -9.14
C GLU A 281 48.04 -30.78 -8.95
N ALA A 282 46.96 -31.36 -9.52
CA ALA A 282 45.58 -30.87 -9.33
C ALA A 282 45.13 -31.03 -7.88
N ARG A 283 45.44 -32.15 -7.20
CA ARG A 283 45.18 -32.32 -5.77
C ARG A 283 45.92 -31.29 -4.92
N ASN A 284 47.18 -31.03 -5.23
CA ASN A 284 47.97 -30.02 -4.54
C ASN A 284 47.42 -28.60 -4.76
N ALA A 285 46.92 -28.30 -5.97
CA ALA A 285 46.26 -27.05 -6.26
C ALA A 285 44.91 -26.92 -5.51
N ALA A 286 44.12 -27.98 -5.45
CA ALA A 286 42.88 -28.04 -4.69
C ALA A 286 43.08 -27.76 -3.19
N LEU A 287 44.10 -28.40 -2.60
CA LEU A 287 44.49 -28.16 -1.20
C LEU A 287 44.86 -26.70 -0.94
N LYS A 288 45.55 -26.03 -1.89
CA LYS A 288 45.89 -24.60 -1.77
C LYS A 288 44.66 -23.67 -1.90
N LEU A 289 43.63 -24.08 -2.63
CA LEU A 289 42.39 -23.30 -2.74
C LEU A 289 41.52 -23.45 -1.52
N LEU A 290 41.50 -24.64 -0.89
CA LEU A 290 40.69 -24.93 0.30
C LEU A 290 41.27 -24.32 1.59
N ASN A 291 42.57 -24.05 1.64
CA ASN A 291 43.26 -23.36 2.72
C ASN A 291 43.27 -21.83 2.48
#